data_6aaf7dac58a2cb296fcc04fe18e40179
#
_entry.id   6aaf7dac58a2cb296fcc04fe18e40179
#
_cell.length_a   1.000
_cell.length_b   1.000
_cell.length_c   1.000
_cell.angle_alpha   90.00
_cell.angle_beta   90.00
_cell.angle_gamma   90.00
#
_symmetry.space_group_name_H-M   'P 1'
#
loop_
_entity.id
_entity.type
_entity.pdbx_description
1 polymer ?
#
loop_
_entity_poly.entity_id
_entity_poly.type
_entity_poly.pdbx_seq_one_letter_code
_entity_poly.pdbx_strand_id
1 'polypeptide(L)'
;MSRKKPVYTFILVLGLCLPVMGIHAASGPTIKKCKDATGQWHYGDSAAQECAKSKITVMSDEGTTKKVIAAPPTAEELKEREARKETEEAEQQRAADQSKKDALLLSTYGVEDDIIYIRDRKIAQIETSIKASEETLKNLRAALARMEAQAVDESKSDKTADQSTLKNIEQTKKQITRHEGVVAEKRKEQEALRKQYADEMERYRVIKKNQAAKAPTAAVKK
;
A
#
# COMPACT_ATOMS: atom_id res chain seq x y z
N MET A 1 -17.31 -41.36 -26.79
CA MET A 1 -18.17 -42.54 -26.43
C MET A 1 -17.50 -43.30 -25.30
N SER A 2 -18.29 -43.73 -24.38
CA SER A 2 -18.10 -44.61 -23.21
C SER A 2 -17.75 -43.90 -21.89
N ARG A 3 -18.84 -43.56 -21.18
CA ARG A 3 -18.87 -43.21 -19.77
C ARG A 3 -18.74 -44.47 -18.91
N LYS A 4 -17.74 -44.56 -18.03
CA LYS A 4 -17.74 -45.57 -16.95
C LYS A 4 -18.10 -44.88 -15.64
N LYS A 5 -19.24 -45.28 -15.05
CA LYS A 5 -19.71 -44.90 -13.73
C LYS A 5 -19.00 -45.77 -12.68
N PRO A 6 -18.56 -45.25 -11.53
CA PRO A 6 -18.16 -46.10 -10.41
C PRO A 6 -19.39 -46.51 -9.60
N VAL A 7 -19.42 -47.80 -9.31
CA VAL A 7 -20.41 -48.51 -8.50
C VAL A 7 -20.09 -48.20 -7.02
N TYR A 8 -21.04 -47.60 -6.33
CA TYR A 8 -20.98 -47.43 -4.87
C TYR A 8 -21.34 -48.75 -4.18
N THR A 9 -20.34 -49.38 -3.56
CA THR A 9 -20.54 -50.54 -2.70
C THR A 9 -20.98 -50.03 -1.32
N PHE A 10 -22.24 -50.28 -0.98
CA PHE A 10 -22.82 -50.00 0.34
C PHE A 10 -22.30 -51.06 1.31
N ILE A 11 -21.33 -50.69 2.19
CA ILE A 11 -20.94 -51.51 3.32
C ILE A 11 -21.79 -51.07 4.51
N LEU A 12 -22.72 -51.96 4.84
CA LEU A 12 -23.60 -51.86 6.00
C LEU A 12 -22.82 -52.29 7.24
N VAL A 13 -22.19 -51.31 7.93
CA VAL A 13 -21.54 -51.56 9.22
C VAL A 13 -22.57 -51.43 10.31
N LEU A 14 -22.97 -52.56 10.84
CA LEU A 14 -23.81 -52.72 12.03
C LEU A 14 -23.01 -52.30 13.26
N GLY A 15 -23.05 -50.99 13.61
CA GLY A 15 -22.35 -50.42 14.74
C GLY A 15 -23.05 -50.69 16.06
N LEU A 16 -22.42 -51.46 16.90
CA LEU A 16 -22.79 -51.75 18.30
C LEU A 16 -22.81 -50.46 19.11
N CYS A 17 -24.00 -49.88 19.37
CA CYS A 17 -24.19 -48.73 20.27
C CYS A 17 -23.91 -49.12 21.69
N LEU A 18 -22.72 -48.85 22.21
CA LEU A 18 -22.44 -48.81 23.63
C LEU A 18 -22.90 -47.40 24.15
N PRO A 19 -23.75 -47.33 25.17
CA PRO A 19 -24.02 -46.03 25.79
C PRO A 19 -22.79 -45.55 26.52
N VAL A 20 -22.15 -44.51 25.99
CA VAL A 20 -21.14 -43.74 26.72
C VAL A 20 -21.92 -43.02 27.86
N MET A 21 -21.87 -43.55 29.05
CA MET A 21 -22.27 -42.85 30.27
C MET A 21 -21.36 -41.63 30.42
N GLY A 22 -21.79 -40.46 29.94
CA GLY A 22 -21.16 -39.19 30.20
C GLY A 22 -21.11 -38.94 31.71
N ILE A 23 -19.92 -39.04 32.26
CA ILE A 23 -19.64 -38.60 33.62
C ILE A 23 -19.82 -37.09 33.60
N HIS A 24 -21.01 -36.60 33.90
CA HIS A 24 -21.23 -35.20 34.25
C HIS A 24 -20.53 -35.00 35.60
N ALA A 25 -19.32 -34.49 35.56
CA ALA A 25 -18.70 -33.94 36.74
C ALA A 25 -19.57 -32.80 37.24
N ALA A 26 -20.43 -33.06 38.22
CA ALA A 26 -21.17 -32.04 38.90
C ALA A 26 -20.15 -31.09 39.53
N SER A 27 -19.99 -29.93 38.88
CA SER A 27 -19.21 -28.83 39.43
C SER A 27 -19.94 -28.43 40.74
N GLY A 28 -19.35 -28.75 41.89
CA GLY A 28 -19.90 -28.41 43.19
C GLY A 28 -20.20 -26.89 43.28
N PRO A 29 -20.99 -26.47 44.28
CA PRO A 29 -21.41 -25.10 44.44
C PRO A 29 -20.20 -24.15 44.35
N THR A 30 -20.36 -23.07 43.60
CA THR A 30 -19.30 -22.08 43.44
C THR A 30 -19.77 -20.76 44.01
N ILE A 31 -18.91 -20.13 44.82
CA ILE A 31 -19.16 -18.83 45.42
C ILE A 31 -18.39 -17.77 44.63
N LYS A 32 -19.07 -16.75 44.14
CA LYS A 32 -18.43 -15.58 43.52
C LYS A 32 -18.04 -14.59 44.61
N LYS A 33 -16.85 -14.04 44.50
CA LYS A 33 -16.32 -13.02 45.41
C LYS A 33 -15.74 -11.88 44.59
N CYS A 34 -16.11 -10.66 44.95
CA CYS A 34 -15.57 -9.46 44.31
C CYS A 34 -15.47 -8.31 45.30
N LYS A 35 -14.68 -7.30 44.90
CA LYS A 35 -14.57 -6.04 45.62
C LYS A 35 -15.05 -4.94 44.69
N ASP A 36 -16.03 -4.15 45.18
CA ASP A 36 -16.57 -3.03 44.38
C ASP A 36 -15.62 -1.82 44.34
N ALA A 37 -16.03 -0.78 43.64
CA ALA A 37 -15.27 0.46 43.52
C ALA A 37 -15.09 1.22 44.85
N THR A 38 -15.96 0.98 45.82
CA THR A 38 -15.91 1.58 47.17
C THR A 38 -15.04 0.78 48.15
N GLY A 39 -14.60 -0.40 47.72
CA GLY A 39 -13.76 -1.28 48.51
C GLY A 39 -14.50 -2.31 49.33
N GLN A 40 -15.84 -2.42 49.21
CA GLN A 40 -16.65 -3.42 49.91
C GLN A 40 -16.59 -4.78 49.22
N TRP A 41 -16.63 -5.84 50.03
CA TRP A 41 -16.62 -7.21 49.54
C TRP A 41 -18.07 -7.72 49.36
N HIS A 42 -18.35 -8.27 48.18
CA HIS A 42 -19.61 -8.93 47.82
C HIS A 42 -19.38 -10.42 47.57
N TYR A 43 -20.31 -11.24 48.04
CA TYR A 43 -20.24 -12.70 47.94
C TYR A 43 -21.52 -13.27 47.36
N GLY A 44 -21.45 -14.43 46.72
CA GLY A 44 -22.60 -15.13 46.16
C GLY A 44 -23.01 -14.63 44.78
N ASP A 45 -24.27 -14.86 44.42
CA ASP A 45 -24.77 -14.56 43.06
C ASP A 45 -24.95 -13.07 42.81
N SER A 46 -25.24 -12.28 43.83
CA SER A 46 -25.33 -10.82 43.73
C SER A 46 -24.00 -10.16 43.41
N ALA A 47 -22.88 -10.80 43.77
CA ALA A 47 -21.55 -10.27 43.49
C ALA A 47 -21.31 -9.97 41.98
N ALA A 48 -21.94 -10.73 41.09
CA ALA A 48 -21.81 -10.49 39.65
C ALA A 48 -22.50 -9.19 39.18
N GLN A 49 -23.57 -8.77 39.85
CA GLN A 49 -24.31 -7.53 39.54
C GLN A 49 -23.65 -6.31 40.17
N GLU A 50 -23.27 -6.42 41.44
CA GLU A 50 -22.69 -5.31 42.21
C GLU A 50 -21.25 -5.01 41.80
N CYS A 51 -20.53 -6.01 41.29
CA CYS A 51 -19.16 -5.89 40.82
C CYS A 51 -19.03 -5.95 39.26
N ALA A 52 -20.02 -5.50 38.51
CA ALA A 52 -20.01 -5.57 37.04
C ALA A 52 -18.78 -4.94 36.40
N LYS A 53 -18.12 -3.98 37.06
CA LYS A 53 -16.91 -3.29 36.61
C LYS A 53 -15.65 -3.75 37.34
N SER A 54 -15.72 -4.76 38.20
CA SER A 54 -14.60 -5.20 39.02
C SER A 54 -14.21 -6.64 38.71
N LYS A 55 -13.03 -7.05 39.17
CA LYS A 55 -12.53 -8.43 39.07
C LYS A 55 -13.39 -9.35 39.97
N ILE A 56 -13.91 -10.43 39.41
CA ILE A 56 -14.69 -11.44 40.13
C ILE A 56 -13.87 -12.71 40.29
N THR A 57 -13.75 -13.22 41.52
CA THR A 57 -13.10 -14.48 41.81
C THR A 57 -14.18 -15.52 42.09
N VAL A 58 -14.14 -16.63 41.36
CA VAL A 58 -15.03 -17.80 41.58
C VAL A 58 -14.26 -18.79 42.41
N MET A 59 -14.84 -19.12 43.57
CA MET A 59 -14.23 -20.03 44.56
C MET A 59 -15.09 -21.29 44.70
N SER A 60 -14.47 -22.39 45.12
CA SER A 60 -15.22 -23.55 45.57
C SER A 60 -15.81 -23.30 46.97
N ASP A 61 -16.71 -24.16 47.43
CA ASP A 61 -17.21 -24.21 48.80
C ASP A 61 -16.11 -24.39 49.84
N GLU A 62 -14.99 -25.02 49.45
CA GLU A 62 -13.80 -25.21 50.28
C GLU A 62 -12.88 -23.98 50.30
N GLY A 63 -13.26 -22.87 49.64
CA GLY A 63 -12.46 -21.63 49.61
C GLY A 63 -11.32 -21.56 48.59
N THR A 64 -11.14 -22.60 47.74
CA THR A 64 -10.13 -22.58 46.68
C THR A 64 -10.59 -21.83 45.46
N THR A 65 -9.73 -21.00 44.86
CA THR A 65 -10.03 -20.23 43.63
C THR A 65 -10.08 -21.17 42.44
N LYS A 66 -11.28 -21.31 41.83
CA LYS A 66 -11.50 -22.08 40.60
C LYS A 66 -11.25 -21.25 39.34
N LYS A 67 -11.70 -19.99 39.33
CA LYS A 67 -11.60 -19.10 38.15
C LYS A 67 -11.56 -17.64 38.60
N VAL A 68 -10.80 -16.86 37.84
CA VAL A 68 -10.80 -15.40 37.98
C VAL A 68 -11.36 -14.79 36.68
N ILE A 69 -12.41 -13.98 36.85
CA ILE A 69 -12.98 -13.20 35.74
C ILE A 69 -12.40 -11.79 35.86
N ALA A 70 -11.67 -11.36 34.91
CA ALA A 70 -11.11 -10.01 34.88
C ALA A 70 -12.20 -8.97 34.79
N ALA A 71 -11.97 -7.78 35.32
CA ALA A 71 -12.84 -6.63 35.09
C ALA A 71 -12.99 -6.36 33.57
N PRO A 72 -14.16 -5.93 33.13
CA PRO A 72 -14.30 -5.47 31.75
C PRO A 72 -13.35 -4.29 31.50
N PRO A 73 -12.81 -4.16 30.30
CA PRO A 73 -11.91 -3.08 29.97
C PRO A 73 -12.61 -1.73 30.11
N THR A 74 -11.88 -0.75 30.60
CA THR A 74 -12.38 0.62 30.69
C THR A 74 -12.57 1.23 29.29
N ALA A 75 -13.33 2.33 29.19
CA ALA A 75 -13.52 3.02 27.93
C ALA A 75 -12.19 3.53 27.35
N GLU A 76 -11.22 3.83 28.20
CA GLU A 76 -9.89 4.28 27.84
C GLU A 76 -9.03 3.12 27.28
N GLU A 77 -9.07 1.97 27.97
CA GLU A 77 -8.41 0.74 27.47
C GLU A 77 -9.03 0.23 26.17
N LEU A 78 -10.34 0.40 25.96
CA LEU A 78 -10.98 0.05 24.69
C LEU A 78 -10.49 0.94 23.57
N LYS A 79 -10.44 2.26 23.78
CA LYS A 79 -9.89 3.20 22.80
C LYS A 79 -8.42 2.91 22.45
N GLU A 80 -7.63 2.60 23.47
CA GLU A 80 -6.22 2.25 23.27
C GLU A 80 -6.06 0.95 22.46
N ARG A 81 -6.90 -0.04 22.75
CA ARG A 81 -6.92 -1.30 21.98
C ARG A 81 -7.38 -1.11 20.53
N GLU A 82 -8.38 -0.24 20.32
CA GLU A 82 -8.85 0.09 18.97
C GLU A 82 -7.76 0.83 18.19
N ALA A 83 -7.15 1.87 18.79
CA ALA A 83 -6.05 2.60 18.17
C ALA A 83 -4.84 1.69 17.84
N ARG A 84 -4.53 0.75 18.74
CA ARG A 84 -3.46 -0.25 18.50
C ARG A 84 -3.81 -1.19 17.35
N LYS A 85 -5.04 -1.68 17.30
CA LYS A 85 -5.51 -2.52 16.19
C LYS A 85 -5.45 -1.78 14.86
N GLU A 86 -5.92 -0.53 14.84
CA GLU A 86 -5.86 0.30 13.63
C GLU A 86 -4.42 0.52 13.14
N THR A 87 -3.48 0.78 14.06
CA THR A 87 -2.06 0.90 13.70
C THR A 87 -1.48 -0.42 13.18
N GLU A 88 -1.77 -1.54 13.84
CA GLU A 88 -1.32 -2.87 13.42
C GLU A 88 -1.90 -3.26 12.04
N GLU A 89 -3.18 -2.99 11.81
CA GLU A 89 -3.83 -3.23 10.50
C GLU A 89 -3.21 -2.35 9.40
N ALA A 90 -2.96 -1.06 9.70
CA ALA A 90 -2.30 -0.15 8.77
C ALA A 90 -0.86 -0.60 8.45
N GLU A 91 -0.11 -1.08 9.42
CA GLU A 91 1.24 -1.63 9.21
C GLU A 91 1.21 -2.92 8.39
N GLN A 92 0.28 -3.82 8.68
CA GLN A 92 0.10 -5.05 7.90
C GLN A 92 -0.27 -4.74 6.44
N GLN A 93 -1.16 -3.78 6.23
CA GLN A 93 -1.54 -3.35 4.89
C GLN A 93 -0.35 -2.76 4.13
N ARG A 94 0.44 -1.87 4.76
CA ARG A 94 1.66 -1.32 4.17
C ARG A 94 2.69 -2.40 3.82
N ALA A 95 2.87 -3.37 4.72
CA ALA A 95 3.78 -4.49 4.49
C ALA A 95 3.31 -5.38 3.33
N ALA A 96 2.00 -5.65 3.24
CA ALA A 96 1.40 -6.41 2.15
C ALA A 96 1.53 -5.68 0.81
N ASP A 97 1.28 -4.37 0.78
CA ASP A 97 1.42 -3.57 -0.43
C ASP A 97 2.88 -3.45 -0.88
N GLN A 98 3.81 -3.31 0.07
CA GLN A 98 5.24 -3.34 -0.25
C GLN A 98 5.67 -4.70 -0.81
N SER A 99 5.19 -5.80 -0.24
CA SER A 99 5.46 -7.15 -0.75
C SER A 99 4.95 -7.35 -2.17
N LYS A 100 3.75 -6.83 -2.48
CA LYS A 100 3.22 -6.85 -3.86
C LYS A 100 4.08 -6.05 -4.84
N LYS A 101 4.52 -4.85 -4.44
CA LYS A 101 5.43 -4.02 -5.25
C LYS A 101 6.76 -4.73 -5.48
N ASP A 102 7.32 -5.35 -4.45
CA ASP A 102 8.57 -6.11 -4.55
C ASP A 102 8.43 -7.32 -5.49
N ALA A 103 7.32 -8.05 -5.39
CA ALA A 103 7.05 -9.16 -6.30
C ALA A 103 6.89 -8.70 -7.75
N LEU A 104 6.19 -7.58 -7.97
CA LEU A 104 6.05 -6.98 -9.30
C LEU A 104 7.41 -6.56 -9.86
N LEU A 105 8.24 -5.90 -9.04
CA LEU A 105 9.57 -5.47 -9.44
C LEU A 105 10.43 -6.66 -9.90
N LEU A 106 10.45 -7.75 -9.12
CA LEU A 106 11.19 -8.97 -9.44
C LEU A 106 10.64 -9.71 -10.66
N SER A 107 9.32 -9.65 -10.91
CA SER A 107 8.73 -10.26 -12.09
C SER A 107 8.92 -9.44 -13.36
N THR A 108 9.08 -8.13 -13.21
CA THR A 108 9.28 -7.20 -14.33
C THR A 108 10.73 -7.22 -14.81
N TYR A 109 11.71 -7.34 -13.90
CA TYR A 109 13.14 -7.25 -14.21
C TYR A 109 13.84 -8.54 -13.80
N GLY A 110 14.51 -9.17 -14.77
CA GLY A 110 15.32 -10.37 -14.54
C GLY A 110 16.65 -10.03 -13.87
N VAL A 111 17.29 -8.97 -14.35
CA VAL A 111 18.57 -8.46 -13.88
C VAL A 111 18.53 -6.93 -13.74
N GLU A 112 19.52 -6.37 -13.05
CA GLU A 112 19.64 -4.94 -12.82
C GLU A 112 19.77 -4.15 -14.14
N ASP A 113 20.45 -4.72 -15.13
CA ASP A 113 20.64 -4.12 -16.44
C ASP A 113 19.31 -3.91 -17.20
N ASP A 114 18.28 -4.70 -16.93
CA ASP A 114 16.96 -4.51 -17.53
C ASP A 114 16.34 -3.18 -17.08
N ILE A 115 16.53 -2.82 -15.81
CA ILE A 115 16.05 -1.55 -15.24
C ILE A 115 16.74 -0.39 -15.94
N ILE A 116 18.07 -0.47 -16.10
CA ILE A 116 18.88 0.53 -16.78
C ILE A 116 18.43 0.69 -18.24
N TYR A 117 18.29 -0.43 -18.94
CA TYR A 117 17.89 -0.44 -20.36
C TYR A 117 16.51 0.22 -20.56
N ILE A 118 15.52 -0.15 -19.75
CA ILE A 118 14.17 0.40 -19.88
C ILE A 118 14.15 1.89 -19.52
N ARG A 119 14.86 2.29 -18.47
CA ARG A 119 15.06 3.69 -18.10
C ARG A 119 15.61 4.49 -19.26
N ASP A 120 16.72 4.06 -19.83
CA ASP A 120 17.43 4.80 -20.87
C ASP A 120 16.60 4.90 -22.14
N ARG A 121 15.88 3.85 -22.48
CA ARG A 121 14.95 3.86 -23.62
C ARG A 121 13.82 4.88 -23.43
N LYS A 122 13.21 4.95 -22.25
CA LYS A 122 12.14 5.92 -21.94
C LYS A 122 12.70 7.35 -21.92
N ILE A 123 13.88 7.56 -21.33
CA ILE A 123 14.56 8.86 -21.32
C ILE A 123 14.86 9.33 -22.73
N ALA A 124 15.38 8.47 -23.59
CA ALA A 124 15.67 8.80 -24.99
C ALA A 124 14.40 9.20 -25.77
N GLN A 125 13.28 8.55 -25.49
CA GLN A 125 11.98 8.91 -26.10
C GLN A 125 11.53 10.32 -25.70
N ILE A 126 11.64 10.66 -24.40
CA ILE A 126 11.33 12.00 -23.90
C ILE A 126 12.30 13.03 -24.52
N GLU A 127 13.59 12.71 -24.59
CA GLU A 127 14.61 13.59 -25.17
C GLU A 127 14.36 13.87 -26.64
N THR A 128 13.91 12.88 -27.41
CA THR A 128 13.49 13.07 -28.80
C THR A 128 12.33 14.07 -28.90
N SER A 129 11.35 14.00 -28.01
CA SER A 129 10.24 14.94 -27.96
C SER A 129 10.70 16.36 -27.56
N ILE A 130 11.65 16.46 -26.63
CA ILE A 130 12.25 17.76 -26.25
C ILE A 130 12.97 18.38 -27.47
N LYS A 131 13.84 17.63 -28.14
CA LYS A 131 14.58 18.08 -29.33
C LYS A 131 13.65 18.57 -30.44
N ALA A 132 12.57 17.86 -30.71
CA ALA A 132 11.57 18.25 -31.70
C ALA A 132 10.89 19.58 -31.33
N SER A 133 10.56 19.77 -30.05
CA SER A 133 9.97 21.02 -29.55
C SER A 133 10.98 22.19 -29.57
N GLU A 134 12.24 21.94 -29.25
CA GLU A 134 13.33 22.92 -29.30
C GLU A 134 13.62 23.37 -30.73
N GLU A 135 13.61 22.48 -31.73
CA GLU A 135 13.75 22.84 -33.14
C GLU A 135 12.55 23.67 -33.63
N THR A 136 11.32 23.33 -33.19
CA THR A 136 10.14 24.12 -33.47
C THR A 136 10.26 25.53 -32.86
N LEU A 137 10.74 25.65 -31.62
CA LEU A 137 10.99 26.92 -30.95
C LEU A 137 12.01 27.77 -31.70
N LYS A 138 13.08 27.17 -32.18
CA LYS A 138 14.10 27.86 -32.98
C LYS A 138 13.49 28.47 -34.25
N ASN A 139 12.67 27.70 -34.97
CA ASN A 139 12.02 28.16 -36.19
C ASN A 139 10.98 29.26 -35.90
N LEU A 140 10.18 29.11 -34.84
CA LEU A 140 9.20 30.12 -34.43
C LEU A 140 9.87 31.45 -34.01
N ARG A 141 10.98 31.39 -33.27
CA ARG A 141 11.75 32.58 -32.86
C ARG A 141 12.35 33.29 -34.06
N ALA A 142 12.88 32.54 -35.04
CA ALA A 142 13.37 33.12 -36.28
C ALA A 142 12.26 33.75 -37.10
N ALA A 143 11.08 33.13 -37.18
CA ALA A 143 9.91 33.71 -37.85
C ALA A 143 9.42 34.99 -37.15
N LEU A 144 9.35 34.96 -35.80
CA LEU A 144 8.98 36.11 -34.98
C LEU A 144 9.90 37.31 -35.24
N ALA A 145 11.22 37.09 -35.23
CA ALA A 145 12.20 38.15 -35.49
C ALA A 145 12.03 38.80 -36.85
N ARG A 146 11.71 38.02 -37.91
CA ARG A 146 11.42 38.55 -39.23
C ARG A 146 10.17 39.38 -39.26
N MET A 147 9.08 38.92 -38.65
CA MET A 147 7.81 39.65 -38.59
C MET A 147 7.94 40.94 -37.75
N GLU A 148 8.69 40.95 -36.66
CA GLU A 148 8.98 42.14 -35.89
C GLU A 148 9.82 43.14 -36.64
N ALA A 149 10.82 42.72 -37.44
CA ALA A 149 11.58 43.59 -38.33
C ALA A 149 10.72 44.20 -39.42
N GLN A 150 9.82 43.41 -40.04
CA GLN A 150 8.84 43.89 -41.01
C GLN A 150 7.89 44.95 -40.43
N ALA A 151 7.35 44.70 -39.25
CA ALA A 151 6.47 45.68 -38.60
C ALA A 151 7.18 47.00 -38.30
N VAL A 152 8.48 46.97 -37.95
CA VAL A 152 9.30 48.19 -37.76
C VAL A 152 9.52 48.92 -39.06
N ASP A 153 9.78 48.24 -40.16
CA ASP A 153 10.00 48.85 -41.46
C ASP A 153 8.72 49.48 -42.06
N GLU A 154 7.56 48.79 -41.83
CA GLU A 154 6.25 49.34 -42.18
C GLU A 154 5.95 50.64 -41.40
N SER A 155 6.29 50.69 -40.10
CA SER A 155 6.05 51.90 -39.26
C SER A 155 6.98 53.08 -39.66
N LYS A 156 8.19 52.83 -40.16
CA LYS A 156 9.09 53.90 -40.66
C LYS A 156 8.63 54.54 -41.98
N SER A 157 7.78 53.83 -42.72
CA SER A 157 7.27 54.29 -44.02
C SER A 157 5.96 55.08 -43.92
N ASP A 158 5.63 55.69 -42.77
CA ASP A 158 4.40 56.36 -42.46
C ASP A 158 3.12 55.48 -42.65
N LYS A 159 3.31 54.16 -42.72
CA LYS A 159 2.22 53.19 -42.72
C LYS A 159 2.11 52.59 -41.33
N THR A 160 0.94 52.57 -40.76
CA THR A 160 0.66 51.75 -39.59
C THR A 160 0.95 50.31 -39.94
N ALA A 161 1.72 49.60 -39.08
CA ALA A 161 1.98 48.19 -39.30
C ALA A 161 0.67 47.44 -39.56
N ASP A 162 0.68 46.57 -40.56
CA ASP A 162 -0.56 45.91 -40.99
C ASP A 162 -1.10 45.08 -39.81
N GLN A 163 -2.40 45.22 -39.56
CA GLN A 163 -3.10 44.55 -38.47
C GLN A 163 -2.89 43.01 -38.55
N SER A 164 -2.72 42.48 -39.75
CA SER A 164 -2.42 41.05 -39.95
C SER A 164 -1.02 40.66 -39.43
N THR A 165 -0.01 41.52 -39.65
CA THR A 165 1.36 41.33 -39.15
C THR A 165 1.37 41.32 -37.61
N LEU A 166 0.68 42.29 -36.98
CA LEU A 166 0.60 42.33 -35.51
C LEU A 166 -0.12 41.10 -34.93
N LYS A 167 -1.18 40.63 -35.56
CA LYS A 167 -1.90 39.44 -35.17
C LYS A 167 -1.03 38.17 -35.28
N ASN A 168 -0.25 38.05 -36.35
CA ASN A 168 0.66 36.95 -36.58
C ASN A 168 1.80 36.92 -35.54
N ILE A 169 2.35 38.08 -35.19
CA ILE A 169 3.31 38.25 -34.12
C ILE A 169 2.75 37.71 -32.78
N GLU A 170 1.54 38.13 -32.42
CA GLU A 170 0.88 37.69 -31.20
C GLU A 170 0.64 36.18 -31.19
N GLN A 171 0.17 35.61 -32.28
CA GLN A 171 -0.06 34.18 -32.42
C GLN A 171 1.26 33.39 -32.29
N THR A 172 2.33 33.89 -32.94
CA THR A 172 3.66 33.24 -32.87
C THR A 172 4.22 33.30 -31.46
N LYS A 173 4.07 34.40 -30.72
CA LYS A 173 4.45 34.51 -29.31
C LYS A 173 3.68 33.50 -28.44
N LYS A 174 2.39 33.32 -28.65
CA LYS A 174 1.59 32.29 -27.94
C LYS A 174 2.08 30.88 -28.26
N GLN A 175 2.45 30.59 -29.50
CA GLN A 175 3.01 29.28 -29.86
C GLN A 175 4.37 29.05 -29.19
N ILE A 176 5.24 30.06 -29.16
CA ILE A 176 6.52 29.98 -28.44
C ILE A 176 6.30 29.64 -26.98
N THR A 177 5.46 30.41 -26.27
CA THR A 177 5.16 30.13 -24.86
C THR A 177 4.62 28.73 -24.64
N ARG A 178 3.76 28.23 -25.53
CA ARG A 178 3.23 26.87 -25.46
C ARG A 178 4.33 25.82 -25.59
N HIS A 179 5.22 25.96 -26.57
CA HIS A 179 6.31 25.00 -26.77
C HIS A 179 7.36 25.07 -25.66
N GLU A 180 7.65 26.25 -25.12
CA GLU A 180 8.49 26.41 -23.93
C GLU A 180 7.90 25.66 -22.72
N GLY A 181 6.59 25.77 -22.53
CA GLY A 181 5.87 24.99 -21.49
C GLY A 181 6.00 23.49 -21.69
N VAL A 182 5.83 23.01 -22.94
CA VAL A 182 6.00 21.59 -23.27
C VAL A 182 7.43 21.11 -22.97
N VAL A 183 8.46 21.87 -23.34
CA VAL A 183 9.85 21.51 -23.04
C VAL A 183 10.09 21.45 -21.54
N ALA A 184 9.59 22.45 -20.78
CA ALA A 184 9.75 22.47 -19.33
C ALA A 184 9.07 21.28 -18.65
N GLU A 185 7.86 20.91 -19.09
CA GLU A 185 7.13 19.77 -18.59
C GLU A 185 7.84 18.45 -18.90
N LYS A 186 8.31 18.28 -20.14
CA LYS A 186 9.06 17.09 -20.56
C LYS A 186 10.39 16.92 -19.82
N ARG A 187 11.07 18.00 -19.49
CA ARG A 187 12.27 17.95 -18.64
C ARG A 187 11.96 17.50 -17.21
N LYS A 188 10.85 17.98 -16.63
CA LYS A 188 10.38 17.51 -15.31
C LYS A 188 10.01 16.03 -15.33
N GLU A 189 9.31 15.60 -16.40
CA GLU A 189 8.97 14.18 -16.60
C GLU A 189 10.25 13.32 -16.68
N GLN A 190 11.26 13.77 -17.40
CA GLN A 190 12.56 13.08 -17.54
C GLN A 190 13.27 12.94 -16.19
N GLU A 191 13.25 13.99 -15.37
CA GLU A 191 13.88 13.96 -14.04
C GLU A 191 13.12 13.06 -13.07
N ALA A 192 11.79 13.15 -13.05
CA ALA A 192 10.94 12.26 -12.26
C ALA A 192 11.16 10.79 -12.62
N LEU A 193 11.28 10.50 -13.92
CA LEU A 193 11.57 9.16 -14.42
C LEU A 193 12.93 8.65 -13.95
N ARG A 194 13.97 9.50 -14.03
CA ARG A 194 15.31 9.13 -13.52
C ARG A 194 15.29 8.77 -12.05
N LYS A 195 14.58 9.58 -11.25
CA LYS A 195 14.44 9.32 -9.83
C LYS A 195 13.68 8.02 -9.56
N GLN A 196 12.55 7.81 -10.23
CA GLN A 196 11.77 6.58 -10.10
C GLN A 196 12.64 5.33 -10.35
N TYR A 197 13.38 5.31 -11.47
CA TYR A 197 14.22 4.15 -11.79
C TYR A 197 15.44 4.01 -10.87
N ALA A 198 15.93 5.09 -10.29
CA ALA A 198 16.97 5.00 -9.26
C ALA A 198 16.43 4.33 -7.99
N ASP A 199 15.23 4.72 -7.54
CA ASP A 199 14.56 4.13 -6.39
C ASP A 199 14.21 2.65 -6.64
N GLU A 200 13.71 2.30 -7.84
CA GLU A 200 13.43 0.92 -8.25
C GLU A 200 14.70 0.06 -8.25
N MET A 201 15.81 0.57 -8.75
CA MET A 201 17.10 -0.12 -8.81
C MET A 201 17.66 -0.37 -7.40
N GLU A 202 17.61 0.64 -6.53
CA GLU A 202 18.02 0.49 -5.13
C GLU A 202 17.18 -0.59 -4.43
N ARG A 203 15.85 -0.52 -4.60
CA ARG A 203 14.94 -1.52 -4.03
C ARG A 203 15.22 -2.92 -4.55
N TYR A 204 15.46 -3.08 -5.85
CA TYR A 204 15.80 -4.34 -6.48
C TYR A 204 17.07 -4.95 -5.87
N ARG A 205 18.12 -4.15 -5.67
CA ARG A 205 19.36 -4.57 -5.01
C ARG A 205 19.13 -5.06 -3.59
N VAL A 206 18.33 -4.31 -2.81
CA VAL A 206 17.97 -4.71 -1.43
C VAL A 206 17.25 -6.04 -1.41
N ILE A 207 16.27 -6.24 -2.30
CA ILE A 207 15.53 -7.51 -2.37
C ILE A 207 16.45 -8.66 -2.74
N LYS A 208 17.29 -8.51 -3.78
CA LYS A 208 18.24 -9.55 -4.22
C LYS A 208 19.25 -9.89 -3.14
N LYS A 209 19.78 -8.89 -2.42
CA LYS A 209 20.67 -9.09 -1.27
C LYS A 209 19.98 -9.90 -0.17
N ASN A 210 18.74 -9.57 0.16
CA ASN A 210 17.97 -10.29 1.18
C ASN A 210 17.62 -11.72 0.75
N GLN A 211 17.36 -11.96 -0.52
CA GLN A 211 17.16 -13.31 -1.06
C GLN A 211 18.45 -14.15 -0.98
N ALA A 212 19.59 -13.57 -1.34
CA ALA A 212 20.89 -14.24 -1.24
C ALA A 212 21.25 -14.58 0.21
N ALA A 213 20.96 -13.68 1.16
CA ALA A 213 21.20 -13.90 2.58
C ALA A 213 20.28 -15.00 3.19
N LYS A 214 19.08 -15.18 2.62
CA LYS A 214 18.13 -16.23 3.06
C LYS A 214 18.33 -17.57 2.34
N ALA A 215 19.09 -17.60 1.26
CA ALA A 215 19.44 -18.85 0.60
C ALA A 215 20.28 -19.69 1.57
N PRO A 216 19.86 -20.92 1.93
CA PRO A 216 20.67 -21.76 2.81
C PRO A 216 22.01 -21.97 2.14
N THR A 217 23.10 -21.89 2.91
CA THR A 217 24.44 -22.33 2.51
C THR A 217 24.43 -23.86 2.31
N ALA A 218 23.63 -24.30 1.33
CA ALA A 218 23.59 -25.67 0.91
C ALA A 218 24.71 -25.89 -0.09
N ALA A 219 25.68 -26.69 0.36
CA ALA A 219 26.71 -27.32 -0.43
C ALA A 219 28.14 -26.76 -0.28
N VAL A 220 28.75 -27.02 0.86
CA VAL A 220 30.12 -27.60 0.81
C VAL A 220 30.11 -28.85 1.66
N LYS A 221 29.64 -29.96 1.10
CA LYS A 221 30.07 -31.32 1.48
C LYS A 221 30.49 -31.98 0.18
N LYS A 222 31.75 -31.92 -0.09
CA LYS A 222 32.49 -32.90 -0.87
C LYS A 222 33.19 -33.81 0.08
#